data_8659874f9e311ba6dbcd7968f48747c1
#
_entry.id   8659874f9e311ba6dbcd7968f48747c1
#
_cell.length_a   1.000
_cell.length_b   1.000
_cell.length_c   1.000
_cell.angle_alpha   90.00
_cell.angle_beta   90.00
_cell.angle_gamma   90.00
#
_symmetry.space_group_name_H-M   'P 1'
#
loop_
_entity.id
_entity.type
_entity.pdbx_description
1 polymer ?
#
loop_
_entity_poly.entity_id
_entity_poly.type
_entity_poly.pdbx_seq_one_letter_code
_entity_poly.pdbx_strand_id
1 'polypeptide(L)'
;MAVQVLIVDDQEPFRMAARMVVEATDGFEVAGEAETGEDSVTMTAELKPDLVLMDVNLPGISGLEATKQILAAENPPPVVLVVSTYEYDEYAPRAEEVGAAAYIPKAVFGPDQLSEAWEAASGTPAID
;
A
#
# COMPACT_ATOMS: atom_id res chain seq x y z
N MET A 1 13.84 -4.38 -13.01
CA MET A 1 13.30 -5.15 -11.89
C MET A 1 11.91 -4.63 -11.53
N ALA A 2 11.02 -5.53 -11.20
CA ALA A 2 9.64 -5.12 -10.88
C ALA A 2 9.54 -4.52 -9.49
N VAL A 3 8.59 -3.61 -9.31
CA VAL A 3 8.26 -3.05 -8.00
C VAL A 3 7.51 -4.13 -7.21
N GLN A 4 8.05 -4.51 -6.06
CA GLN A 4 7.47 -5.56 -5.22
C GLN A 4 6.43 -4.96 -4.29
N VAL A 5 5.21 -5.47 -4.34
CA VAL A 5 4.04 -4.89 -3.66
C VAL A 5 3.52 -5.82 -2.59
N LEU A 6 3.36 -5.30 -1.37
CA LEU A 6 2.64 -5.98 -0.30
C LEU A 6 1.23 -5.41 -0.23
N ILE A 7 0.22 -6.28 -0.30
CA ILE A 7 -1.19 -5.87 -0.23
C ILE A 7 -1.70 -6.16 1.18
N VAL A 8 -2.23 -5.13 1.85
CA VAL A 8 -2.72 -5.26 3.23
C VAL A 8 -4.19 -4.89 3.31
N ASP A 9 -5.05 -5.88 3.54
CA ASP A 9 -6.49 -5.70 3.66
C ASP A 9 -7.07 -6.96 4.29
N ASP A 10 -8.03 -6.81 5.20
CA ASP A 10 -8.64 -7.96 5.86
C ASP A 10 -9.73 -8.61 5.03
N GLN A 11 -10.14 -7.99 3.93
CA GLN A 11 -11.20 -8.50 3.06
C GLN A 11 -10.61 -9.17 1.83
N GLU A 12 -10.80 -10.49 1.73
CA GLU A 12 -10.28 -11.25 0.60
C GLU A 12 -10.73 -10.75 -0.76
N PRO A 13 -12.01 -10.35 -0.95
CA PRO A 13 -12.43 -9.83 -2.27
C PRO A 13 -11.62 -8.63 -2.72
N PHE A 14 -11.26 -7.72 -1.80
CA PHE A 14 -10.44 -6.60 -2.21
C PHE A 14 -8.99 -7.02 -2.45
N ARG A 15 -8.43 -7.94 -1.63
CA ARG A 15 -7.07 -8.42 -1.90
C ARG A 15 -6.99 -9.05 -3.28
N MET A 16 -8.02 -9.79 -3.68
CA MET A 16 -8.09 -10.39 -5.02
C MET A 16 -8.12 -9.32 -6.10
N ALA A 17 -8.96 -8.29 -5.91
CA ALA A 17 -9.05 -7.19 -6.88
C ALA A 17 -7.73 -6.42 -6.96
N ALA A 18 -7.10 -6.15 -5.83
CA ALA A 18 -5.82 -5.43 -5.80
C ALA A 18 -4.72 -6.26 -6.47
N ARG A 19 -4.71 -7.57 -6.26
CA ARG A 19 -3.75 -8.46 -6.92
C ARG A 19 -3.90 -8.37 -8.43
N MET A 20 -5.14 -8.38 -8.91
CA MET A 20 -5.39 -8.25 -10.35
C MET A 20 -4.90 -6.92 -10.90
N VAL A 21 -5.10 -5.83 -10.15
CA VAL A 21 -4.61 -4.50 -10.55
C VAL A 21 -3.08 -4.51 -10.63
N VAL A 22 -2.42 -5.03 -9.60
CA VAL A 22 -0.95 -5.06 -9.57
C VAL A 22 -0.42 -5.89 -10.74
N GLU A 23 -0.98 -7.07 -10.96
CA GLU A 23 -0.52 -7.97 -12.04
C GLU A 23 -0.81 -7.42 -13.44
N ALA A 24 -1.85 -6.61 -13.57
CA ALA A 24 -2.20 -5.98 -14.85
C ALA A 24 -1.39 -4.71 -15.13
N THR A 25 -0.60 -4.24 -14.16
CA THR A 25 0.17 -3.00 -14.29
C THR A 25 1.63 -3.35 -14.57
N ASP A 26 2.14 -2.91 -15.71
CA ASP A 26 3.52 -3.21 -16.11
C ASP A 26 4.51 -2.69 -15.08
N GLY A 27 5.47 -3.52 -14.72
CA GLY A 27 6.53 -3.16 -13.80
C GLY A 27 6.21 -3.43 -12.33
N PHE A 28 5.07 -4.05 -12.03
CA PHE A 28 4.68 -4.35 -10.64
C PHE A 28 4.44 -5.85 -10.45
N GLU A 29 4.80 -6.35 -9.28
CA GLU A 29 4.55 -7.75 -8.89
C GLU A 29 4.07 -7.81 -7.45
N VAL A 30 3.22 -8.79 -7.14
CA VAL A 30 2.76 -9.02 -5.77
C VAL A 30 3.84 -9.79 -5.01
N ALA A 31 4.35 -9.21 -3.93
CA ALA A 31 5.32 -9.86 -3.05
C ALA A 31 4.62 -10.69 -1.97
N GLY A 32 3.44 -10.25 -1.53
CA GLY A 32 2.69 -10.96 -0.51
C GLY A 32 1.40 -10.23 -0.16
N GLU A 33 0.62 -10.84 0.74
CA GLU A 33 -0.65 -10.28 1.21
C GLU A 33 -0.72 -10.45 2.73
N ALA A 34 -1.19 -9.42 3.42
CA ALA A 34 -1.39 -9.44 4.87
C ALA A 34 -2.84 -9.10 5.19
N GLU A 35 -3.37 -9.65 6.27
CA GLU A 35 -4.76 -9.44 6.68
C GLU A 35 -4.91 -8.55 7.90
N THR A 36 -3.82 -8.24 8.59
CA THR A 36 -3.84 -7.40 9.79
C THR A 36 -2.71 -6.39 9.73
N GLY A 37 -2.84 -5.33 10.53
CA GLY A 37 -1.78 -4.34 10.65
C GLY A 37 -0.49 -4.94 11.20
N GLU A 38 -0.61 -5.80 12.21
CA GLU A 38 0.54 -6.46 12.82
C GLU A 38 1.29 -7.33 11.81
N ASP A 39 0.55 -8.12 11.02
CA ASP A 39 1.15 -8.96 9.98
C ASP A 39 1.84 -8.11 8.92
N SER A 40 1.26 -6.95 8.59
CA SER A 40 1.88 -6.07 7.59
C SER A 40 3.25 -5.56 8.06
N VAL A 41 3.38 -5.26 9.35
CA VAL A 41 4.66 -4.82 9.91
C VAL A 41 5.69 -5.96 9.83
N THR A 42 5.29 -7.16 10.25
CA THR A 42 6.17 -8.35 10.22
C THR A 42 6.57 -8.70 8.79
N MET A 43 5.60 -8.75 7.87
CA MET A 43 5.87 -9.13 6.48
C MET A 43 6.71 -8.09 5.76
N THR A 44 6.55 -6.82 6.08
CA THR A 44 7.40 -5.77 5.50
C THR A 44 8.85 -5.99 5.90
N ALA A 45 9.10 -6.32 7.16
CA ALA A 45 10.45 -6.59 7.62
C ALA A 45 11.06 -7.83 6.95
N GLU A 46 10.24 -8.85 6.68
CA GLU A 46 10.69 -10.09 6.04
C GLU A 46 10.87 -9.97 4.54
N LEU A 47 9.89 -9.38 3.86
CA LEU A 47 9.85 -9.34 2.40
C LEU A 47 10.55 -8.14 1.80
N LYS A 48 10.70 -7.07 2.56
CA LYS A 48 11.31 -5.82 2.07
C LYS A 48 10.66 -5.33 0.77
N PRO A 49 9.33 -5.16 0.74
CA PRO A 49 8.67 -4.70 -0.47
C PRO A 49 9.05 -3.25 -0.79
N ASP A 50 8.88 -2.89 -2.05
CA ASP A 50 9.12 -1.51 -2.48
C ASP A 50 7.90 -0.64 -2.20
N LEU A 51 6.73 -1.25 -2.19
CA LEU A 51 5.45 -0.56 -2.09
C LEU A 51 4.50 -1.36 -1.21
N VAL A 52 3.78 -0.68 -0.32
CA VAL A 52 2.74 -1.28 0.50
C VAL A 52 1.42 -0.61 0.16
N LEU A 53 0.41 -1.41 -0.20
CA LEU A 53 -0.97 -0.94 -0.37
C LEU A 53 -1.69 -1.24 0.95
N MET A 54 -2.08 -0.19 1.68
CA MET A 54 -2.52 -0.31 3.06
C MET A 54 -3.98 0.13 3.24
N ASP A 55 -4.84 -0.77 3.69
CA ASP A 55 -6.19 -0.41 4.11
C ASP A 55 -6.13 0.25 5.49
N VAL A 56 -7.06 1.15 5.77
CA VAL A 56 -7.13 1.85 7.06
C VAL A 56 -7.77 0.97 8.13
N ASN A 57 -8.89 0.35 7.80
CA ASN A 57 -9.71 -0.37 8.80
C ASN A 57 -9.31 -1.85 8.87
N LEU A 58 -8.36 -2.14 9.73
CA LEU A 58 -7.83 -3.49 9.92
C LEU A 58 -8.11 -4.00 11.33
N PRO A 59 -8.18 -5.33 11.53
CA PRO A 59 -8.22 -5.89 12.89
C PRO A 59 -6.90 -5.57 13.62
N GLY A 60 -6.99 -5.36 14.92
CA GLY A 60 -5.82 -5.01 15.71
C GLY A 60 -5.44 -3.55 15.52
N ILE A 61 -4.19 -3.27 15.18
CA ILE A 61 -3.78 -1.89 14.90
C ILE A 61 -4.35 -1.45 13.56
N SER A 62 -4.66 -0.16 13.44
CA SER A 62 -5.20 0.39 12.20
C SER A 62 -4.11 0.43 11.12
N GLY A 63 -4.53 0.59 9.87
CA GLY A 63 -3.56 0.77 8.78
C GLY A 63 -2.71 2.02 8.94
N LEU A 64 -3.26 3.07 9.57
CA LEU A 64 -2.48 4.29 9.83
C LEU A 64 -1.40 4.03 10.87
N GLU A 65 -1.71 3.29 11.93
CA GLU A 65 -0.72 2.93 12.93
C GLU A 65 0.33 1.98 12.35
N ALA A 66 -0.10 1.01 11.54
CA ALA A 66 0.83 0.09 10.86
C ALA A 66 1.78 0.85 9.95
N THR A 67 1.26 1.84 9.20
CA THR A 67 2.09 2.69 8.33
C THR A 67 3.15 3.41 9.15
N LYS A 68 2.75 3.99 10.26
CA LYS A 68 3.68 4.70 11.15
C LYS A 68 4.80 3.77 11.63
N GLN A 69 4.44 2.55 12.05
CA GLN A 69 5.42 1.58 12.52
C GLN A 69 6.36 1.12 11.41
N ILE A 70 5.82 0.86 10.22
CA ILE A 70 6.62 0.42 9.07
C ILE A 70 7.65 1.49 8.70
N LEU A 71 7.20 2.74 8.59
CA LEU A 71 8.10 3.82 8.16
C LEU A 71 9.16 4.12 9.21
N ALA A 72 8.87 3.87 10.49
CA ALA A 72 9.85 4.05 11.56
C ALA A 72 10.87 2.91 11.63
N ALA A 73 10.46 1.69 11.24
CA ALA A 73 11.28 0.50 11.40
C ALA A 73 12.17 0.19 10.20
N GLU A 74 11.76 0.58 8.99
CA GLU A 74 12.45 0.18 7.77
C GLU A 74 13.39 1.28 7.26
N ASN A 75 14.55 0.88 6.76
CA ASN A 75 15.54 1.79 6.19
C ASN A 75 16.25 1.12 5.01
N PRO A 76 16.01 1.53 3.76
CA PRO A 76 15.08 2.60 3.39
C PRO A 76 13.62 2.17 3.58
N PRO A 77 12.71 3.09 3.88
CA PRO A 77 11.31 2.75 4.05
C PRO A 77 10.64 2.47 2.71
N PRO A 78 9.64 1.58 2.67
CA PRO A 78 8.85 1.40 1.45
C PRO A 78 7.96 2.62 1.23
N VAL A 79 7.48 2.78 -0.01
CA VAL A 79 6.41 3.72 -0.29
C VAL A 79 5.10 3.10 0.23
N VAL A 80 4.31 3.84 0.99
CA VAL A 80 3.01 3.36 1.47
C VAL A 80 1.92 4.18 0.79
N LEU A 81 1.00 3.48 0.11
CA LEU A 81 -0.21 4.07 -0.47
C LEU A 81 -1.39 3.54 0.34
N VAL A 82 -2.16 4.45 0.93
CA VAL A 82 -3.37 4.06 1.66
C VAL A 82 -4.50 3.92 0.65
N VAL A 83 -5.15 2.75 0.64
CA VAL A 83 -6.27 2.44 -0.26
C VAL A 83 -7.45 2.02 0.61
N SER A 84 -8.50 2.82 0.65
CA SER A 84 -9.59 2.60 1.60
C SER A 84 -10.94 3.02 1.04
N THR A 85 -12.01 2.53 1.69
CA THR A 85 -13.38 2.92 1.38
C THR A 85 -13.80 4.23 2.05
N TYR A 86 -13.01 4.70 3.02
CA TYR A 86 -13.35 5.91 3.77
C TYR A 86 -13.22 7.17 2.92
N GLU A 87 -13.89 8.24 3.36
CA GLU A 87 -13.90 9.50 2.63
C GLU A 87 -12.50 10.10 2.52
N TYR A 88 -12.16 10.55 1.33
CA TYR A 88 -10.88 11.15 1.05
C TYR A 88 -10.60 12.36 1.95
N ASP A 89 -11.59 13.26 2.08
CA ASP A 89 -11.42 14.49 2.86
C ASP A 89 -11.15 14.22 4.33
N GLU A 90 -11.68 13.13 4.85
CA GLU A 90 -11.52 12.76 6.25
C GLU A 90 -10.19 12.06 6.51
N TYR A 91 -9.78 11.16 5.64
CA TYR A 91 -8.65 10.27 5.91
C TYR A 91 -7.37 10.62 5.16
N ALA A 92 -7.44 11.34 4.03
CA ALA A 92 -6.24 11.71 3.30
C ALA A 92 -5.26 12.53 4.14
N PRO A 93 -5.70 13.55 4.91
CA PRO A 93 -4.78 14.29 5.77
C PRO A 93 -4.15 13.41 6.86
N ARG A 94 -4.89 12.45 7.38
CA ARG A 94 -4.38 11.54 8.41
C ARG A 94 -3.35 10.57 7.84
N ALA A 95 -3.57 10.11 6.60
CA ALA A 95 -2.62 9.26 5.91
C ALA A 95 -1.31 10.01 5.66
N GLU A 96 -1.40 11.24 5.20
CA GLU A 96 -0.22 12.08 4.97
C GLU A 96 0.53 12.32 6.26
N GLU A 97 -0.18 12.57 7.36
CA GLU A 97 0.42 12.84 8.67
C GLU A 97 1.29 11.68 9.16
N VAL A 98 0.90 10.44 8.88
CA VAL A 98 1.71 9.28 9.28
C VAL A 98 2.78 8.91 8.25
N GLY A 99 2.87 9.65 7.15
CA GLY A 99 3.92 9.47 6.15
C GLY A 99 3.55 8.69 4.91
N ALA A 100 2.26 8.36 4.72
CA ALA A 100 1.82 7.71 3.49
C ALA A 100 2.00 8.68 2.32
N ALA A 101 2.38 8.15 1.17
CA ALA A 101 2.66 8.97 -0.02
C ALA A 101 1.38 9.46 -0.68
N ALA A 102 0.29 8.70 -0.58
CA ALA A 102 -1.00 9.08 -1.16
C ALA A 102 -2.12 8.31 -0.50
N TYR A 103 -3.34 8.82 -0.68
CA TYR A 103 -4.57 8.14 -0.28
C TYR A 103 -5.40 7.95 -1.55
N ILE A 104 -5.78 6.71 -1.85
CA ILE A 104 -6.56 6.37 -3.03
C ILE A 104 -7.86 5.70 -2.59
N PRO A 105 -9.04 6.25 -2.92
CA PRO A 105 -10.30 5.56 -2.63
C PRO A 105 -10.37 4.23 -3.38
N LYS A 106 -10.84 3.18 -2.71
CA LYS A 106 -10.97 1.84 -3.33
C LYS A 106 -11.78 1.88 -4.63
N ALA A 107 -12.79 2.74 -4.68
CA ALA A 107 -13.68 2.82 -5.84
C ALA A 107 -12.96 3.23 -7.14
N VAL A 108 -11.84 3.92 -7.03
CA VAL A 108 -11.09 4.39 -8.21
C VAL A 108 -9.72 3.74 -8.35
N PHE A 109 -9.41 2.78 -7.49
CA PHE A 109 -8.10 2.13 -7.54
C PHE A 109 -8.00 1.22 -8.77
N GLY A 110 -7.03 1.51 -9.62
CA GLY A 110 -6.79 0.78 -10.85
C GLY A 110 -5.34 0.94 -11.30
N PRO A 111 -4.96 0.36 -12.45
CA PRO A 111 -3.57 0.42 -12.93
C PRO A 111 -3.03 1.83 -13.11
N ASP A 112 -3.85 2.75 -13.64
CA ASP A 112 -3.39 4.12 -13.85
C ASP A 112 -3.11 4.82 -12.53
N GLN A 113 -4.00 4.67 -11.55
CA GLN A 113 -3.84 5.26 -10.23
C GLN A 113 -2.61 4.70 -9.53
N LEU A 114 -2.38 3.39 -9.66
CA LEU A 114 -1.21 2.75 -9.08
C LEU A 114 0.07 3.29 -9.68
N SER A 115 0.15 3.34 -11.01
CA SER A 115 1.34 3.84 -11.71
C SER A 115 1.63 5.30 -11.40
N GLU A 116 0.59 6.13 -11.43
CA GLU A 116 0.74 7.56 -11.17
C GLU A 116 1.20 7.84 -9.74
N ALA A 117 0.61 7.14 -8.78
CA ALA A 117 0.96 7.33 -7.37
C ALA A 117 2.39 6.85 -7.08
N TRP A 118 2.78 5.72 -7.67
CA TRP A 118 4.15 5.23 -7.53
C TRP A 118 5.16 6.20 -8.13
N GLU A 119 4.90 6.68 -9.34
CA GLU A 119 5.79 7.61 -10.02
C GLU A 119 5.94 8.92 -9.24
N ALA A 120 4.83 9.44 -8.71
CA ALA A 120 4.85 10.66 -7.91
C ALA A 120 5.65 10.47 -6.61
N ALA A 121 5.54 9.30 -5.98
CA ALA A 121 6.20 9.02 -4.71
C ALA A 121 7.67 8.68 -4.86
N SER A 122 8.01 7.91 -5.90
CA SER A 122 9.37 7.39 -6.08
C SER A 122 10.25 8.26 -6.98
N GLY A 123 9.64 9.11 -7.79
CA GLY A 123 10.36 9.95 -8.75
C GLY A 123 10.70 9.24 -10.05
N THR A 124 10.37 7.96 -10.18
CA THR A 124 10.66 7.21 -11.39
C THR A 124 9.50 6.27 -11.74
N PRO A 125 9.21 6.07 -13.03
CA PRO A 125 8.18 5.10 -13.40
C PRO A 125 8.64 3.67 -13.10
N ALA A 126 7.67 2.78 -12.85
CA ALA A 126 7.94 1.36 -12.71
C ALA A 126 8.20 0.79 -14.09
N ILE A 127 9.31 0.08 -14.24
CA ILE A 127 9.67 -0.56 -15.51
C ILE A 127 10.19 -1.97 -15.25
N ASP A 128 10.00 -2.84 -16.21
CA ASP A 128 10.48 -4.22 -16.14
C ASP A 128 11.98 -4.30 -16.42
#